data_c87fc891de4b9a71d5d77df07e378e5f
#
_entry.id   c87fc891de4b9a71d5d77df07e378e5f
#
_cell.length_a   1.000
_cell.length_b   1.000
_cell.length_c   1.000
_cell.angle_alpha   90.00
_cell.angle_beta   90.00
_cell.angle_gamma   90.00
#
_symmetry.space_group_name_H-M   'P 1'
#
loop_
_entity.id
_entity.type
_entity.pdbx_description
1 polymer ?
#
loop_
_entity_poly.entity_id
_entity_poly.type
_entity_poly.pdbx_seq_one_letter_code
_entity_poly.pdbx_strand_id
1 'polypeptide(L)'
;ACARSLARIILTFVNQRVPGPSTPLAQSPRAIALGRLEALIMDCLWQSEGALSVREVASRLNGPWAYTTIMTTLDRLFKKNLAAREPRGRAFVYRARLSRADLGVQALRTAVSDIQAGAGSSELALAALVDVFDSHDPLWLDSLDRLVREKKRMLRQTRKPGDPA
;
A
#
# COMPACT_ATOMS: atom_id res chain seq x y z
N ALA A 1 1.10 -17.20 9.49
CA ALA A 1 1.08 -17.75 8.13
C ALA A 1 0.24 -16.88 7.16
N CYS A 2 -0.87 -16.27 7.60
CA CYS A 2 -1.75 -15.42 6.78
C CYS A 2 -1.12 -14.11 6.25
N ALA A 3 -0.23 -13.48 7.01
CA ALA A 3 0.35 -12.18 6.62
C ALA A 3 1.23 -12.24 5.35
N ARG A 4 1.83 -13.40 5.06
CA ARG A 4 2.66 -13.59 3.86
C ARG A 4 1.85 -13.70 2.57
N SER A 5 0.59 -14.13 2.66
CA SER A 5 -0.30 -14.29 1.52
C SER A 5 -0.83 -12.95 0.99
N LEU A 6 -1.22 -12.03 1.88
CA LEU A 6 -1.74 -10.70 1.52
C LEU A 6 -0.70 -9.83 0.80
N ALA A 7 0.55 -9.86 1.24
CA ALA A 7 1.63 -9.12 0.58
C ALA A 7 1.88 -9.63 -0.86
N ARG A 8 1.74 -10.92 -1.10
CA ARG A 8 1.90 -11.53 -2.42
C ARG A 8 0.78 -11.15 -3.37
N ILE A 9 -0.45 -11.05 -2.88
CA ILE A 9 -1.64 -10.71 -3.66
C ILE A 9 -1.61 -9.24 -4.08
N ILE A 10 -1.29 -8.33 -3.16
CA ILE A 10 -1.14 -6.90 -3.46
C ILE A 10 -0.01 -6.69 -4.49
N LEU A 11 1.11 -7.41 -4.37
CA LEU A 11 2.20 -7.33 -5.35
C LEU A 11 1.82 -7.88 -6.73
N THR A 12 1.01 -8.93 -6.82
CA THR A 12 0.61 -9.55 -8.09
C THR A 12 -0.40 -8.69 -8.84
N PHE A 13 -1.34 -8.07 -8.12
CA PHE A 13 -2.36 -7.21 -8.73
C PHE A 13 -1.79 -5.88 -9.26
N VAL A 14 -0.77 -5.33 -8.59
CA VAL A 14 -0.12 -4.07 -8.97
C VAL A 14 0.79 -4.20 -10.20
N ASN A 15 1.20 -5.42 -10.58
CA ASN A 15 2.18 -5.64 -11.65
C ASN A 15 1.57 -6.01 -13.02
N GLN A 16 0.24 -6.07 -13.16
CA GLN A 16 -0.40 -6.26 -14.46
C GLN A 16 -0.56 -4.90 -15.15
N ARG A 17 0.35 -4.64 -16.08
CA ARG A 17 0.31 -3.52 -17.01
C ARG A 17 -0.84 -3.70 -17.99
N VAL A 18 -1.96 -3.01 -17.75
CA VAL A 18 -3.01 -2.81 -18.76
C VAL A 18 -2.58 -1.64 -19.65
N PRO A 19 -2.43 -1.82 -20.98
CA PRO A 19 -2.15 -0.69 -21.87
C PRO A 19 -3.43 0.13 -22.03
N GLY A 20 -3.46 1.33 -21.49
CA GLY A 20 -4.55 2.29 -21.65
C GLY A 20 -4.11 3.51 -22.47
N PRO A 21 -5.06 4.24 -23.10
CA PRO A 21 -4.79 5.32 -24.04
C PRO A 21 -4.19 6.56 -23.36
N SER A 22 -3.28 7.20 -24.06
CA SER A 22 -2.56 8.41 -23.71
C SER A 22 -3.48 9.60 -23.54
N THR A 23 -3.74 9.99 -22.30
CA THR A 23 -4.34 11.29 -21.97
C THR A 23 -3.54 11.89 -20.80
N PRO A 24 -3.13 13.17 -20.84
CA PRO A 24 -2.40 13.79 -19.75
C PRO A 24 -3.37 14.04 -18.59
N LEU A 25 -3.39 13.12 -17.65
CA LEU A 25 -4.20 13.23 -16.44
C LEU A 25 -3.48 14.08 -15.40
N ALA A 26 -4.23 15.06 -14.86
CA ALA A 26 -3.92 15.82 -13.68
C ALA A 26 -3.39 14.90 -12.57
N GLN A 27 -2.43 15.40 -11.78
CA GLN A 27 -1.71 14.68 -10.74
C GLN A 27 -2.64 14.22 -9.60
N SER A 28 -3.33 13.10 -9.81
CA SER A 28 -3.95 12.35 -8.73
C SER A 28 -2.86 11.74 -7.85
N PRO A 29 -3.06 11.62 -6.52
CA PRO A 29 -2.10 10.95 -5.66
C PRO A 29 -1.96 9.50 -6.14
N ARG A 30 -0.87 9.25 -6.87
CA ARG A 30 -0.58 7.94 -7.45
C ARG A 30 -0.64 6.88 -6.37
N ALA A 31 -1.43 5.84 -6.60
CA ALA A 31 -1.39 4.62 -5.82
C ALA A 31 0.07 4.27 -5.49
N ILE A 32 0.35 3.91 -4.22
CA ILE A 32 1.71 3.57 -3.77
C ILE A 32 2.08 2.21 -4.38
N ALA A 33 2.32 2.21 -5.69
CA ALA A 33 2.85 1.05 -6.39
C ALA A 33 4.35 0.97 -6.10
N LEU A 34 4.75 0.00 -5.29
CA LEU A 34 6.15 -0.32 -5.08
C LEU A 34 6.68 -1.11 -6.27
N GLY A 35 7.79 -0.65 -6.85
CA GLY A 35 8.56 -1.46 -7.77
C GLY A 35 9.16 -2.69 -7.06
N ARG A 36 9.56 -3.71 -7.82
CA ARG A 36 10.09 -4.97 -7.26
C ARG A 36 11.22 -4.74 -6.23
N LEU A 37 12.19 -3.88 -6.55
CA LEU A 37 13.30 -3.60 -5.64
C LEU A 37 12.85 -2.75 -4.44
N GLU A 38 11.93 -1.79 -4.63
CA GLU A 38 11.35 -1.02 -3.54
C GLU A 38 10.64 -1.93 -2.52
N ALA A 39 9.87 -2.92 -2.99
CA ALA A 39 9.20 -3.89 -2.13
C ALA A 39 10.19 -4.75 -1.34
N LEU A 40 11.26 -5.25 -1.99
CA LEU A 40 12.30 -6.03 -1.31
C LEU A 40 13.03 -5.21 -0.24
N ILE A 41 13.33 -3.96 -0.53
CA ILE A 41 13.97 -3.05 0.43
C ILE A 41 13.02 -2.77 1.61
N MET A 42 11.74 -2.50 1.35
CA MET A 42 10.76 -2.29 2.41
C MET A 42 10.59 -3.54 3.28
N ASP A 43 10.59 -4.74 2.69
CA ASP A 43 10.56 -6.00 3.45
C ASP A 43 11.79 -6.14 4.36
N CYS A 44 12.96 -5.78 3.86
CA CYS A 44 14.20 -5.77 4.64
C CYS A 44 14.13 -4.77 5.81
N LEU A 45 13.58 -3.58 5.60
CA LEU A 45 13.41 -2.57 6.65
C LEU A 45 12.38 -3.00 7.71
N TRP A 46 11.28 -3.66 7.32
CA TRP A 46 10.26 -4.16 8.26
C TRP A 46 10.74 -5.33 9.11
N GLN A 47 11.68 -6.13 8.59
CA GLN A 47 12.26 -7.25 9.33
C GLN A 47 13.36 -6.80 10.31
N SER A 48 13.77 -5.54 10.22
CA SER A 48 14.82 -5.00 11.08
C SER A 48 14.22 -4.30 12.29
N GLU A 49 14.77 -4.58 13.47
CA GLU A 49 14.43 -3.87 14.71
C GLU A 49 14.99 -2.45 14.76
N GLY A 50 15.99 -2.15 13.92
CA GLY A 50 16.69 -0.87 13.89
C GLY A 50 16.84 -0.29 12.49
N ALA A 51 17.38 0.92 12.44
CA ALA A 51 17.71 1.58 11.18
C ALA A 51 18.91 0.91 10.50
N LEU A 52 18.83 0.70 9.20
CA LEU A 52 19.85 0.05 8.37
C LEU A 52 20.57 1.03 7.48
N SER A 53 21.88 0.89 7.35
CA SER A 53 22.66 1.56 6.33
C SER A 53 22.45 0.93 4.95
N VAL A 54 22.81 1.66 3.88
CA VAL A 54 22.74 1.13 2.50
C VAL A 54 23.52 -0.18 2.36
N ARG A 55 24.67 -0.29 3.05
CA ARG A 55 25.53 -1.49 3.04
C ARG A 55 24.84 -2.69 3.70
N GLU A 56 24.19 -2.47 4.84
CA GLU A 56 23.45 -3.53 5.54
C GLU A 56 22.24 -3.99 4.72
N VAL A 57 21.52 -3.08 4.06
CA VAL A 57 20.44 -3.44 3.14
C VAL A 57 20.97 -4.25 1.96
N ALA A 58 22.10 -3.84 1.36
CA ALA A 58 22.73 -4.58 0.27
C ALA A 58 23.14 -6.00 0.67
N SER A 59 23.74 -6.15 1.85
CA SER A 59 24.10 -7.46 2.40
C SER A 59 22.88 -8.37 2.60
N ARG A 60 21.78 -7.83 3.13
CA ARG A 60 20.57 -8.62 3.43
C ARG A 60 19.80 -9.03 2.19
N LEU A 61 19.77 -8.17 1.17
CA LEU A 61 19.10 -8.47 -0.08
C LEU A 61 19.81 -9.59 -0.87
N ASN A 62 21.11 -9.76 -0.69
CA ASN A 62 21.94 -10.80 -1.29
C ASN A 62 21.60 -11.06 -2.78
N GLY A 63 21.43 -9.99 -3.56
CA GLY A 63 20.99 -10.06 -4.95
C GLY A 63 21.95 -9.30 -5.90
N PRO A 64 21.69 -9.34 -7.21
CA PRO A 64 22.54 -8.74 -8.24
C PRO A 64 22.42 -7.21 -8.32
N TRP A 65 22.12 -6.56 -7.20
CA TRP A 65 21.86 -5.13 -7.15
C TRP A 65 23.13 -4.34 -6.84
N ALA A 66 23.50 -3.40 -7.72
CA ALA A 66 24.60 -2.49 -7.44
C ALA A 66 24.29 -1.62 -6.20
N TYR A 67 25.31 -1.30 -5.42
CA TYR A 67 25.21 -0.43 -4.24
C TYR A 67 24.49 0.89 -4.55
N THR A 68 24.85 1.51 -5.69
CA THR A 68 24.25 2.77 -6.15
C THR A 68 22.75 2.63 -6.46
N THR A 69 22.32 1.48 -6.98
CA THR A 69 20.92 1.19 -7.26
C THR A 69 20.12 1.11 -5.95
N ILE A 70 20.66 0.42 -4.94
CA ILE A 70 20.02 0.31 -3.63
C ILE A 70 19.95 1.69 -2.95
N MET A 71 21.04 2.46 -3.00
CA MET A 71 21.09 3.83 -2.45
C MET A 71 20.04 4.73 -3.09
N THR A 72 19.95 4.73 -4.43
CA THR A 72 18.96 5.53 -5.16
C THR A 72 17.53 5.10 -4.86
N THR A 73 17.31 3.79 -4.68
CA THR A 73 15.98 3.26 -4.34
C THR A 73 15.58 3.64 -2.92
N LEU A 74 16.50 3.60 -1.96
CA LEU A 74 16.27 4.08 -0.59
C LEU A 74 15.96 5.59 -0.56
N ASP A 75 16.65 6.40 -1.36
CA ASP A 75 16.34 7.83 -1.50
C ASP A 75 14.95 8.06 -2.11
N ARG A 76 14.53 7.24 -3.07
CA ARG A 76 13.16 7.27 -3.62
C ARG A 76 12.12 6.91 -2.57
N LEU A 77 12.36 5.87 -1.77
CA LEU A 77 11.46 5.49 -0.67
C LEU A 77 11.36 6.59 0.39
N PHE A 78 12.46 7.26 0.70
CA PHE A 78 12.45 8.43 1.58
C PHE A 78 11.62 9.58 0.97
N LYS A 79 11.80 9.91 -0.32
CA LYS A 79 11.00 10.94 -1.02
C LYS A 79 9.51 10.59 -1.12
N LYS A 80 9.19 9.30 -1.20
CA LYS A 80 7.81 8.79 -1.15
C LYS A 80 7.22 8.76 0.27
N ASN A 81 7.95 9.20 1.30
CA ASN A 81 7.56 9.12 2.71
C ASN A 81 7.33 7.69 3.27
N LEU A 82 7.88 6.68 2.61
CA LEU A 82 7.77 5.27 3.04
C LEU A 82 8.90 4.87 3.98
N ALA A 83 10.07 5.50 3.83
CA ALA A 83 11.20 5.33 4.72
C ALA A 83 11.56 6.67 5.40
N ALA A 84 12.02 6.61 6.64
CA ALA A 84 12.71 7.69 7.31
C ALA A 84 14.21 7.48 7.16
N ARG A 85 14.98 8.57 7.11
CA ARG A 85 16.44 8.51 7.11
C ARG A 85 17.02 9.41 8.19
N GLU A 86 18.10 8.96 8.79
CA GLU A 86 18.81 9.68 9.84
C GLU A 86 20.32 9.66 9.54
N PRO A 87 21.05 10.74 9.80
CA PRO A 87 22.51 10.75 9.63
C PRO A 87 23.15 9.91 10.74
N ARG A 88 24.08 9.02 10.36
CA ARG A 88 24.90 8.23 11.30
C ARG A 88 26.37 8.34 10.87
N GLY A 89 27.07 9.28 11.48
CA GLY A 89 28.42 9.63 11.05
C GLY A 89 28.41 10.24 9.63
N ARG A 90 29.17 9.62 8.69
CA ARG A 90 29.25 10.06 7.30
C ARG A 90 28.22 9.41 6.37
N ALA A 91 27.36 8.56 6.90
CA ALA A 91 26.36 7.81 6.12
C ALA A 91 24.96 8.08 6.64
N PHE A 92 23.96 7.75 5.82
CA PHE A 92 22.56 7.71 6.24
C PHE A 92 22.16 6.28 6.60
N VAL A 93 21.32 6.17 7.62
CA VAL A 93 20.60 4.95 7.97
C VAL A 93 19.12 5.15 7.73
N TYR A 94 18.44 4.07 7.35
CA TYR A 94 17.04 4.08 6.93
C TYR A 94 16.22 3.13 7.79
N ARG A 95 14.98 3.51 8.08
CA ARG A 95 13.98 2.66 8.73
C ARG A 95 12.63 2.82 8.04
N ALA A 96 11.79 1.81 8.11
CA ALA A 96 10.42 1.91 7.64
C ALA A 96 9.67 2.99 8.46
N ARG A 97 8.92 3.86 7.79
CA ARG A 97 8.09 4.89 8.42
C ARG A 97 6.68 4.38 8.73
N LEU A 98 6.19 3.47 7.92
CA LEU A 98 4.88 2.84 8.03
C LEU A 98 5.07 1.35 8.30
N SER A 99 4.18 0.77 9.10
CA SER A 99 4.11 -0.68 9.18
C SER A 99 3.62 -1.27 7.85
N ARG A 100 3.83 -2.58 7.66
CA ARG A 100 3.31 -3.29 6.49
C ARG A 100 1.78 -3.20 6.41
N ALA A 101 1.11 -3.28 7.56
CA ALA A 101 -0.34 -3.16 7.65
C ALA A 101 -0.82 -1.75 7.26
N ASP A 102 -0.16 -0.70 7.78
CA ASP A 102 -0.51 0.68 7.45
C ASP A 102 -0.32 0.99 5.96
N LEU A 103 0.76 0.47 5.35
CA LEU A 103 0.97 0.61 3.92
C LEU A 103 -0.15 -0.06 3.11
N GLY A 104 -0.58 -1.25 3.51
CA GLY A 104 -1.72 -1.95 2.90
C GLY A 104 -3.02 -1.15 3.00
N VAL A 105 -3.31 -0.60 4.18
CA VAL A 105 -4.49 0.26 4.39
C VAL A 105 -4.41 1.52 3.54
N GLN A 106 -3.23 2.14 3.45
CA GLN A 106 -3.04 3.34 2.64
C GLN A 106 -3.20 3.06 1.15
N ALA A 107 -2.67 1.94 0.64
CA ALA A 107 -2.85 1.50 -0.74
C ALA A 107 -4.34 1.27 -1.06
N LEU A 108 -5.08 0.62 -0.17
CA LEU A 108 -6.51 0.40 -0.32
C LEU A 108 -7.29 1.73 -0.35
N ARG A 109 -6.99 2.65 0.55
CA ARG A 109 -7.63 3.99 0.56
C ARG A 109 -7.41 4.74 -0.75
N THR A 110 -6.19 4.70 -1.28
CA THR A 110 -5.87 5.33 -2.56
C THR A 110 -6.64 4.69 -3.70
N ALA A 111 -6.68 3.35 -3.78
CA ALA A 111 -7.44 2.64 -4.79
C ALA A 111 -8.94 2.98 -4.75
N VAL A 112 -9.54 3.03 -3.56
CA VAL A 112 -10.95 3.42 -3.40
C VAL A 112 -11.17 4.88 -3.83
N SER A 113 -10.25 5.79 -3.47
CA SER A 113 -10.33 7.20 -3.89
C SER A 113 -10.24 7.36 -5.41
N ASP A 114 -9.34 6.61 -6.06
CA ASP A 114 -9.20 6.62 -7.52
C ASP A 114 -10.45 6.08 -8.24
N ILE A 115 -11.09 5.05 -7.67
CA ILE A 115 -12.38 4.54 -8.15
C ILE A 115 -13.48 5.61 -8.03
N GLN A 116 -13.53 6.34 -6.92
CA GLN A 116 -14.53 7.41 -6.71
C GLN A 116 -14.30 8.62 -7.61
N ALA A 117 -13.05 8.93 -7.94
CA ALA A 117 -12.68 10.03 -8.84
C ALA A 117 -12.87 9.67 -10.33
N GLY A 118 -12.84 8.38 -10.66
CA GLY A 118 -13.11 7.90 -12.01
C GLY A 118 -14.62 7.87 -12.29
N ALA A 119 -15.05 8.32 -13.46
CA ALA A 119 -16.45 8.33 -13.90
C ALA A 119 -17.06 6.92 -14.15
N GLY A 120 -16.42 5.85 -13.67
CA GLY A 120 -16.91 4.48 -13.71
C GLY A 120 -17.90 4.18 -12.59
N SER A 121 -18.85 3.27 -12.82
CA SER A 121 -19.84 2.92 -11.78
C SER A 121 -19.13 2.38 -10.54
N SER A 122 -19.27 3.10 -9.43
CA SER A 122 -18.75 2.69 -8.13
C SER A 122 -19.26 1.30 -7.71
N GLU A 123 -20.41 0.89 -8.24
CA GLU A 123 -21.05 -0.40 -7.99
C GLU A 123 -20.26 -1.57 -8.60
N LEU A 124 -19.76 -1.41 -9.84
CA LEU A 124 -18.92 -2.43 -10.49
C LEU A 124 -17.60 -2.63 -9.76
N ALA A 125 -17.01 -1.53 -9.30
CA ALA A 125 -15.77 -1.58 -8.53
C ALA A 125 -15.96 -2.20 -7.14
N LEU A 126 -17.09 -1.93 -6.48
CA LEU A 126 -17.46 -2.57 -5.22
C LEU A 126 -17.74 -4.06 -5.41
N ALA A 127 -18.43 -4.45 -6.50
CA ALA A 127 -18.65 -5.85 -6.84
C ALA A 127 -17.32 -6.59 -7.04
N ALA A 128 -16.39 -6.04 -7.83
CA ALA A 128 -15.07 -6.62 -8.03
C ALA A 128 -14.27 -6.75 -6.71
N LEU A 129 -14.44 -5.81 -5.78
CA LEU A 129 -13.80 -5.88 -4.47
C LEU A 129 -14.39 -7.03 -3.62
N VAL A 130 -15.71 -7.23 -3.68
CA VAL A 130 -16.39 -8.35 -3.01
C VAL A 130 -15.94 -9.69 -3.61
N ASP A 131 -15.84 -9.80 -4.94
CA ASP A 131 -15.38 -11.01 -5.62
C ASP A 131 -13.94 -11.41 -5.22
N VAL A 132 -13.07 -10.42 -5.01
CA VAL A 132 -11.72 -10.68 -4.50
C VAL A 132 -11.74 -11.26 -3.10
N PHE A 133 -12.65 -10.84 -2.24
CA PHE A 133 -12.77 -11.38 -0.88
C PHE A 133 -13.37 -12.78 -0.88
N ASP A 134 -14.37 -13.06 -1.70
CA ASP A 134 -15.02 -14.37 -1.79
C ASP A 134 -14.05 -15.47 -2.22
N SER A 135 -13.12 -15.16 -3.13
CA SER A 135 -12.13 -16.11 -3.64
C SER A 135 -11.08 -16.56 -2.62
N HIS A 136 -11.00 -15.94 -1.44
CA HIS A 136 -9.91 -16.17 -0.48
C HIS A 136 -10.33 -16.86 0.81
N ASP A 137 -11.44 -16.48 1.40
CA ASP A 137 -11.98 -17.05 2.65
C ASP A 137 -13.39 -16.52 2.92
N PRO A 138 -14.42 -17.38 2.96
CA PRO A 138 -15.82 -16.99 3.24
C PRO A 138 -15.98 -16.19 4.55
N LEU A 139 -15.13 -16.43 5.56
CA LEU A 139 -15.18 -15.72 6.84
C LEU A 139 -14.87 -14.21 6.71
N TRP A 140 -14.23 -13.81 5.63
CA TRP A 140 -13.96 -12.41 5.36
C TRP A 140 -15.23 -11.64 5.01
N LEU A 141 -16.14 -12.24 4.24
CA LEU A 141 -17.42 -11.63 3.87
C LEU A 141 -18.30 -11.40 5.11
N ASP A 142 -18.37 -12.37 6.02
CA ASP A 142 -19.09 -12.21 7.28
C ASP A 142 -18.52 -11.10 8.15
N SER A 143 -17.18 -11.01 8.19
CA SER A 143 -16.47 -9.96 8.91
C SER A 143 -16.73 -8.58 8.31
N LEU A 144 -16.74 -8.49 6.98
CA LEU A 144 -17.03 -7.25 6.24
C LEU A 144 -18.47 -6.81 6.48
N ASP A 145 -19.46 -7.72 6.39
CA ASP A 145 -20.87 -7.41 6.63
C ASP A 145 -21.07 -6.87 8.06
N ARG A 146 -20.46 -7.51 9.04
CA ARG A 146 -20.48 -7.02 10.43
C ARG A 146 -19.94 -5.60 10.56
N LEU A 147 -18.75 -5.32 9.98
CA LEU A 147 -18.11 -4.01 10.03
C LEU A 147 -18.94 -2.95 9.31
N VAL A 148 -19.52 -3.29 8.16
CA VAL A 148 -20.41 -2.38 7.42
C VAL A 148 -21.66 -2.03 8.22
N ARG A 149 -22.32 -3.02 8.85
CA ARG A 149 -23.49 -2.79 9.71
C ARG A 149 -23.14 -1.90 10.91
N GLU A 150 -22.01 -2.14 11.54
CA GLU A 150 -21.55 -1.34 12.67
C GLU A 150 -21.27 0.11 12.24
N LYS A 151 -20.59 0.31 11.11
CA LYS A 151 -20.32 1.64 10.56
C LYS A 151 -21.61 2.39 10.21
N LYS A 152 -22.56 1.71 9.56
CA LYS A 152 -23.88 2.30 9.24
C LYS A 152 -24.63 2.70 10.52
N ARG A 153 -24.55 1.93 11.59
CA ARG A 153 -25.15 2.26 12.89
C ARG A 153 -24.53 3.52 13.49
N MET A 154 -23.19 3.61 13.51
CA MET A 154 -22.47 4.80 13.98
C MET A 154 -22.85 6.06 13.19
N LEU A 155 -22.89 5.96 11.86
CA LEU A 155 -23.26 7.10 10.99
C LEU A 155 -24.69 7.59 11.22
N ARG A 156 -25.63 6.68 11.53
CA ARG A 156 -27.01 7.04 11.88
C ARG A 156 -27.09 7.76 13.23
N GLN A 157 -26.24 7.40 14.18
CA GLN A 157 -26.20 8.04 15.51
C GLN A 157 -25.54 9.44 15.45
N THR A 158 -24.59 9.65 14.55
CA THR A 158 -23.90 10.94 14.38
C THR A 158 -24.68 11.92 13.50
N ARG A 159 -25.67 11.44 12.73
CA ARG A 159 -26.53 12.29 11.91
C ARG A 159 -27.56 12.97 12.82
N LYS A 160 -27.37 14.28 13.11
CA LYS A 160 -28.35 15.09 13.82
C LYS A 160 -29.71 15.03 13.11
N PRO A 161 -30.84 14.94 13.84
CA PRO A 161 -32.17 15.05 13.24
C PRO A 161 -32.34 16.49 12.70
N GLY A 162 -32.33 16.64 11.37
CA GLY A 162 -32.51 17.94 10.72
C GLY A 162 -31.72 18.19 9.44
N ASP A 163 -30.80 17.28 9.03
CA ASP A 163 -30.06 17.42 7.77
C ASP A 163 -30.85 16.73 6.62
N PRO A 164 -31.23 17.45 5.55
CA PRO A 164 -31.96 16.85 4.43
C PRO A 164 -31.08 15.84 3.68
N ALA A 165 -31.76 14.85 3.09
CA ALA A 165 -31.17 13.74 2.33
C ALA A 165 -30.58 14.21 0.99
#